data_112de58700e1d76efde82bede285d621
#
_entry.id   112de58700e1d76efde82bede285d621
#
_cell.length_a   1.000
_cell.length_b   1.000
_cell.length_c   1.000
_cell.angle_alpha   90.00
_cell.angle_beta   90.00
_cell.angle_gamma   90.00
#
_symmetry.space_group_name_H-M   'P 1'
#
loop_
_entity.id
_entity.type
_entity.pdbx_description
1 polymer ?
#
loop_
_entity_poly.entity_id
_entity_poly.type
_entity_poly.pdbx_seq_one_letter_code
_entity_poly.pdbx_strand_id
1 'polypeptide(L)'
;MTKVYFVRHAEPNYNNHNDALRELSSKGMKDRKLVTKFLVDKHIDVVLSSPYKRAIDTVKDFADSYGIEIDIIYDFRERKVESGWIEDFTSFTKMQWNDFTYKLSDGECLQEVQTRNMSALQQVLNKYAGKNIVVGSHGTALSTIINYYDHSIGYNDFEKIKNVMPWIVEFVFDEETKCIMIKEHDLF
;
A
#
# COMPACT_ATOMS: atom_id res chain seq x y z
N MET A 1 -9.68 -9.07 17.90
CA MET A 1 -8.61 -8.22 17.27
C MET A 1 -8.59 -8.46 15.78
N THR A 2 -8.42 -7.42 14.97
CA THR A 2 -8.32 -7.49 13.50
C THR A 2 -6.87 -7.21 13.10
N LYS A 3 -6.31 -8.01 12.18
CA LYS A 3 -4.97 -7.78 11.64
C LYS A 3 -5.05 -7.40 10.18
N VAL A 4 -4.33 -6.36 9.78
CA VAL A 4 -4.25 -5.92 8.39
C VAL A 4 -2.78 -5.89 7.96
N TYR A 5 -2.44 -6.72 6.98
CA TYR A 5 -1.13 -6.76 6.34
C TYR A 5 -1.18 -5.93 5.07
N PHE A 6 -0.74 -4.68 5.14
CA PHE A 6 -0.55 -3.87 3.94
C PHE A 6 0.71 -4.31 3.21
N VAL A 7 0.56 -4.60 1.93
CA VAL A 7 1.63 -5.06 1.05
C VAL A 7 1.85 -4.03 -0.04
N ARG A 8 2.92 -3.23 0.07
CA ARG A 8 3.39 -2.46 -1.06
C ARG A 8 3.80 -3.42 -2.18
N HIS A 9 3.40 -3.11 -3.41
CA HIS A 9 3.70 -3.93 -4.58
C HIS A 9 5.20 -4.21 -4.75
N ALA A 10 5.53 -5.35 -5.35
CA ALA A 10 6.86 -5.70 -5.81
C ALA A 10 7.29 -4.77 -6.98
N GLU A 11 8.53 -4.86 -7.42
CA GLU A 11 9.09 -3.96 -8.44
C GLU A 11 8.25 -3.94 -9.72
N PRO A 12 7.75 -2.75 -10.16
CA PRO A 12 6.94 -2.65 -11.36
C PRO A 12 7.80 -2.49 -12.62
N ASN A 13 7.22 -2.73 -13.78
CA ASN A 13 7.86 -2.43 -15.07
C ASN A 13 7.77 -0.92 -15.36
N TYR A 14 8.83 -0.19 -15.06
CA TYR A 14 8.89 1.26 -15.26
C TYR A 14 8.88 1.71 -16.73
N ASN A 15 9.06 0.80 -17.70
CA ASN A 15 8.90 1.11 -19.12
C ASN A 15 7.42 1.26 -19.51
N ASN A 16 6.50 0.71 -18.72
CA ASN A 16 5.08 0.94 -18.89
C ASN A 16 4.65 2.20 -18.12
N HIS A 17 4.37 3.27 -18.84
CA HIS A 17 3.98 4.56 -18.26
C HIS A 17 2.49 4.67 -17.91
N ASN A 18 1.68 3.68 -18.24
CA ASN A 18 0.28 3.63 -17.79
C ASN A 18 0.24 3.21 -16.32
N ASP A 19 0.01 4.16 -15.44
CA ASP A 19 0.12 3.94 -13.99
C ASP A 19 -0.86 2.88 -13.48
N ALA A 20 -2.08 2.83 -14.00
CA ALA A 20 -3.09 1.85 -13.58
C ALA A 20 -2.78 0.43 -14.09
N LEU A 21 -2.26 0.31 -15.33
CA LEU A 21 -2.01 -0.96 -16.01
C LEU A 21 -0.55 -1.43 -15.91
N ARG A 22 0.32 -0.65 -15.26
CA ARG A 22 1.73 -1.01 -15.05
C ARG A 22 1.83 -2.32 -14.27
N GLU A 23 2.32 -3.35 -14.94
CA GLU A 23 2.55 -4.70 -14.41
C GLU A 23 3.86 -4.78 -13.60
N LEU A 24 4.13 -5.91 -12.97
CA LEU A 24 5.40 -6.20 -12.33
C LEU A 24 6.51 -6.45 -13.36
N SER A 25 7.75 -6.07 -13.02
CA SER A 25 8.95 -6.47 -13.75
C SER A 25 9.22 -7.98 -13.58
N SER A 26 10.17 -8.52 -14.36
CA SER A 26 10.60 -9.91 -14.18
C SER A 26 11.16 -10.17 -12.78
N LYS A 27 11.81 -9.16 -12.16
CA LYS A 27 12.25 -9.21 -10.76
C LYS A 27 11.06 -9.19 -9.82
N GLY A 28 10.11 -8.27 -10.03
CA GLY A 28 8.90 -8.16 -9.21
C GLY A 28 8.07 -9.45 -9.23
N MET A 29 7.98 -10.14 -10.38
CA MET A 29 7.32 -11.44 -10.50
C MET A 29 8.01 -12.56 -9.70
N LYS A 30 9.32 -12.45 -9.46
CA LYS A 30 10.04 -13.36 -8.56
C LYS A 30 9.84 -12.97 -7.10
N ASP A 31 9.98 -11.68 -6.81
CA ASP A 31 9.99 -11.17 -5.43
C ASP A 31 8.59 -11.21 -4.78
N ARG A 32 7.47 -11.20 -5.55
CA ARG A 32 6.13 -11.42 -5.00
C ARG A 32 5.99 -12.75 -4.24
N LYS A 33 6.83 -13.74 -4.55
CA LYS A 33 6.86 -15.03 -3.82
C LYS A 33 7.35 -14.87 -2.38
N LEU A 34 8.12 -13.83 -2.07
CA LEU A 34 8.48 -13.49 -0.69
C LEU A 34 7.23 -13.09 0.11
N VAL A 35 6.30 -12.37 -0.53
CA VAL A 35 5.00 -12.03 0.07
C VAL A 35 4.19 -13.30 0.34
N THR A 36 4.08 -14.19 -0.63
CA THR A 36 3.41 -15.49 -0.45
C THR A 36 4.03 -16.27 0.71
N LYS A 37 5.34 -16.41 0.73
CA LYS A 37 6.07 -17.12 1.80
C LYS A 37 5.82 -16.48 3.18
N PHE A 38 5.78 -15.18 3.27
CA PHE A 38 5.50 -14.46 4.53
C PHE A 38 4.07 -14.71 5.01
N LEU A 39 3.11 -14.76 4.10
CA LEU A 39 1.67 -14.85 4.45
C LEU A 39 1.19 -16.27 4.81
N VAL A 40 1.94 -17.32 4.45
CA VAL A 40 1.55 -18.75 4.66
C VAL A 40 1.06 -19.02 6.07
N ASP A 41 1.78 -18.53 7.08
CA ASP A 41 1.50 -18.80 8.50
C ASP A 41 0.62 -17.71 9.16
N LYS A 42 0.03 -16.79 8.39
CA LYS A 42 -0.72 -15.66 8.94
C LYS A 42 -2.21 -15.90 9.03
N HIS A 43 -2.70 -17.09 8.61
CA HIS A 43 -4.12 -17.45 8.64
C HIS A 43 -5.01 -16.38 8.01
N ILE A 44 -4.69 -15.99 6.78
CA ILE A 44 -5.39 -14.92 6.06
C ILE A 44 -6.81 -15.35 5.70
N ASP A 45 -7.79 -14.56 6.08
CA ASP A 45 -9.22 -14.76 5.76
C ASP A 45 -9.66 -14.03 4.50
N VAL A 46 -9.04 -12.86 4.21
CA VAL A 46 -9.50 -11.93 3.18
C VAL A 46 -8.31 -11.32 2.44
N VAL A 47 -8.40 -11.25 1.12
CA VAL A 47 -7.42 -10.55 0.27
C VAL A 47 -8.10 -9.40 -0.46
N LEU A 48 -7.62 -8.20 -0.20
CA LEU A 48 -8.06 -6.96 -0.82
C LEU A 48 -6.91 -6.37 -1.64
N SER A 49 -7.21 -5.53 -2.61
CA SER A 49 -6.16 -4.80 -3.33
C SER A 49 -6.65 -3.45 -3.86
N SER A 50 -5.70 -2.52 -3.99
CA SER A 50 -5.80 -1.40 -4.93
C SER A 50 -6.17 -1.91 -6.33
N PRO A 51 -6.85 -1.10 -7.16
CA PRO A 51 -7.18 -1.47 -8.54
C PRO A 51 -5.96 -1.54 -9.48
N TYR A 52 -4.79 -1.04 -9.06
CA TYR A 52 -3.62 -0.98 -9.92
C TYR A 52 -2.98 -2.36 -10.10
N LYS A 53 -2.68 -2.71 -11.35
CA LYS A 53 -2.23 -4.04 -11.76
C LYS A 53 -1.05 -4.56 -10.92
N ARG A 54 -0.05 -3.72 -10.65
CA ARG A 54 1.14 -4.10 -9.86
C ARG A 54 0.80 -4.52 -8.42
N ALA A 55 -0.20 -3.89 -7.81
CA ALA A 55 -0.64 -4.24 -6.45
C ALA A 55 -1.40 -5.57 -6.46
N ILE A 56 -2.32 -5.75 -7.42
CA ILE A 56 -3.05 -7.00 -7.64
C ILE A 56 -2.06 -8.14 -7.90
N ASP A 57 -1.15 -7.97 -8.87
CA ASP A 57 -0.18 -9.01 -9.26
C ASP A 57 0.74 -9.43 -8.11
N THR A 58 1.00 -8.53 -7.15
CA THR A 58 1.85 -8.82 -5.98
C THR A 58 1.17 -9.77 -5.01
N VAL A 59 -0.11 -9.58 -4.70
CA VAL A 59 -0.85 -10.43 -3.75
C VAL A 59 -1.50 -11.64 -4.42
N LYS A 60 -1.57 -11.64 -5.76
CA LYS A 60 -2.25 -12.68 -6.54
C LYS A 60 -1.61 -14.06 -6.38
N ASP A 61 -0.29 -14.15 -6.29
CA ASP A 61 0.41 -15.44 -6.10
C ASP A 61 -0.04 -16.15 -4.81
N PHE A 62 -0.22 -15.39 -3.73
CA PHE A 62 -0.78 -15.89 -2.48
C PHE A 62 -2.26 -16.25 -2.64
N ALA A 63 -3.07 -15.33 -3.16
CA ALA A 63 -4.51 -15.50 -3.30
C ALA A 63 -4.86 -16.75 -4.13
N ASP A 64 -4.20 -16.93 -5.28
CA ASP A 64 -4.39 -18.11 -6.14
C ASP A 64 -3.98 -19.41 -5.44
N SER A 65 -2.89 -19.38 -4.66
CA SER A 65 -2.40 -20.59 -3.94
C SER A 65 -3.36 -21.07 -2.85
N TYR A 66 -4.17 -20.17 -2.32
CA TYR A 66 -5.13 -20.46 -1.25
C TYR A 66 -6.60 -20.45 -1.71
N GLY A 67 -6.86 -20.19 -2.99
CA GLY A 67 -8.22 -20.12 -3.54
C GLY A 67 -9.06 -18.99 -2.96
N ILE A 68 -8.43 -17.86 -2.60
CA ILE A 68 -9.09 -16.67 -2.06
C ILE A 68 -9.27 -15.65 -3.20
N GLU A 69 -10.49 -15.15 -3.39
CA GLU A 69 -10.73 -14.06 -4.34
C GLU A 69 -10.13 -12.74 -3.84
N ILE A 70 -9.71 -11.89 -4.78
CA ILE A 70 -9.18 -10.54 -4.49
C ILE A 70 -10.30 -9.53 -4.69
N ASP A 71 -10.79 -8.93 -3.62
CA ASP A 71 -11.73 -7.81 -3.69
C ASP A 71 -10.99 -6.49 -3.95
N ILE A 72 -11.47 -5.71 -4.91
CA ILE A 72 -10.84 -4.43 -5.27
C ILE A 72 -11.44 -3.28 -4.46
N ILE A 73 -10.57 -2.55 -3.77
CA ILE A 73 -10.92 -1.33 -3.04
C ILE A 73 -10.25 -0.14 -3.74
N TYR A 74 -11.05 0.66 -4.45
CA TYR A 74 -10.55 1.74 -5.29
C TYR A 74 -9.72 2.78 -4.52
N ASP A 75 -10.10 3.08 -3.29
CA ASP A 75 -9.48 4.10 -2.46
C ASP A 75 -8.12 3.69 -1.87
N PHE A 76 -7.70 2.43 -2.04
CA PHE A 76 -6.32 2.00 -1.74
C PHE A 76 -5.33 2.24 -2.91
N ARG A 77 -5.75 2.91 -4.00
CA ARG A 77 -4.85 3.26 -5.11
C ARG A 77 -3.72 4.19 -4.67
N GLU A 78 -2.64 4.23 -5.47
CA GLU A 78 -1.57 5.19 -5.26
C GLU A 78 -2.07 6.62 -5.55
N ARG A 79 -1.36 7.62 -5.04
CA ARG A 79 -1.65 9.01 -5.33
C ARG A 79 -1.55 9.28 -6.84
N LYS A 80 -2.46 10.08 -7.35
CA LYS A 80 -2.30 10.70 -8.65
C LYS A 80 -1.35 11.90 -8.51
N VAL A 81 -0.23 11.87 -9.20
CA VAL A 81 0.74 12.98 -9.15
C VAL A 81 0.32 14.09 -10.10
N GLU A 82 0.18 13.77 -11.37
CA GLU A 82 -0.29 14.65 -12.45
C GLU A 82 -0.61 13.78 -13.68
N SER A 83 -1.29 14.34 -14.68
CA SER A 83 -1.56 13.64 -15.96
C SER A 83 -0.32 13.57 -16.87
N GLY A 84 0.73 14.36 -16.58
CA GLY A 84 1.99 14.43 -17.32
C GLY A 84 3.18 13.83 -16.57
N TRP A 85 4.33 13.84 -17.24
CA TRP A 85 5.62 13.46 -16.64
C TRP A 85 6.18 14.62 -15.80
N ILE A 86 6.71 14.30 -14.63
CA ILE A 86 7.40 15.27 -13.75
C ILE A 86 8.91 15.02 -13.84
N GLU A 87 9.66 16.06 -14.20
CA GLU A 87 11.13 16.00 -14.30
C GLU A 87 11.79 15.83 -12.93
N ASP A 88 11.38 16.62 -11.93
CA ASP A 88 11.92 16.55 -10.58
C ASP A 88 10.93 15.94 -9.58
N PHE A 89 10.76 14.62 -9.69
CA PHE A 89 9.89 13.86 -8.80
C PHE A 89 10.37 13.89 -7.33
N THR A 90 11.67 13.99 -7.11
CA THR A 90 12.25 14.02 -5.76
C THR A 90 11.87 15.30 -5.02
N SER A 91 12.08 16.47 -5.64
CA SER A 91 11.66 17.74 -5.05
C SER A 91 10.15 17.83 -4.85
N PHE A 92 9.36 17.37 -5.82
CA PHE A 92 7.91 17.30 -5.69
C PHE A 92 7.49 16.46 -4.47
N THR A 93 8.04 15.28 -4.32
CA THR A 93 7.74 14.39 -3.18
C THR A 93 8.11 15.04 -1.86
N LYS A 94 9.28 15.69 -1.79
CA LYS A 94 9.72 16.42 -0.59
C LYS A 94 8.78 17.57 -0.25
N MET A 95 8.30 18.32 -1.24
CA MET A 95 7.32 19.39 -1.03
C MET A 95 6.01 18.85 -0.46
N GLN A 96 5.50 17.73 -1.01
CA GLN A 96 4.29 17.09 -0.49
C GLN A 96 4.43 16.61 0.96
N TRP A 97 5.57 16.04 1.33
CA TRP A 97 5.80 15.60 2.71
C TRP A 97 6.00 16.76 3.69
N ASN A 98 6.48 17.91 3.23
CA ASN A 98 6.60 19.13 4.04
C ASN A 98 5.27 19.87 4.18
N ASP A 99 4.40 19.75 3.18
CA ASP A 99 3.07 20.35 3.14
C ASP A 99 2.08 19.35 2.54
N PHE A 100 1.31 18.70 3.39
CA PHE A 100 0.31 17.69 2.99
C PHE A 100 -0.80 18.24 2.08
N THR A 101 -0.95 19.56 1.98
CA THR A 101 -1.92 20.20 1.08
C THR A 101 -1.33 20.53 -0.29
N TYR A 102 0.00 20.40 -0.47
CA TYR A 102 0.65 20.67 -1.72
C TYR A 102 0.33 19.64 -2.79
N LYS A 103 -0.07 20.11 -3.98
CA LYS A 103 -0.30 19.28 -5.17
C LYS A 103 -0.12 20.06 -6.46
N LEU A 104 0.06 19.35 -7.56
CA LEU A 104 -0.03 19.89 -8.92
C LEU A 104 -1.50 19.98 -9.33
N SER A 105 -1.78 20.71 -10.42
CA SER A 105 -3.11 21.19 -10.78
C SER A 105 -4.21 20.10 -10.80
N ASP A 106 -3.90 18.91 -11.32
CA ASP A 106 -4.86 17.79 -11.44
C ASP A 106 -4.47 16.55 -10.63
N GLY A 107 -3.45 16.71 -9.76
CA GLY A 107 -2.98 15.68 -8.86
C GLY A 107 -3.70 15.63 -7.50
N GLU A 108 -3.34 14.67 -6.68
CA GLU A 108 -3.76 14.56 -5.27
C GLU A 108 -2.66 15.08 -4.35
N CYS A 109 -3.04 15.80 -3.29
CA CYS A 109 -2.15 16.06 -2.16
C CYS A 109 -2.13 14.87 -1.18
N LEU A 110 -1.13 14.82 -0.28
CA LEU A 110 -1.02 13.70 0.66
C LEU A 110 -2.20 13.63 1.64
N GLN A 111 -2.80 14.77 1.98
CA GLN A 111 -3.98 14.82 2.84
C GLN A 111 -5.20 14.16 2.18
N GLU A 112 -5.43 14.38 0.88
CA GLU A 112 -6.50 13.72 0.13
C GLU A 112 -6.28 12.21 0.07
N VAL A 113 -5.03 11.78 -0.21
CA VAL A 113 -4.63 10.37 -0.24
C VAL A 113 -4.83 9.71 1.13
N GLN A 114 -4.37 10.33 2.21
CA GLN A 114 -4.55 9.84 3.57
C GLN A 114 -6.03 9.70 3.92
N THR A 115 -6.83 10.74 3.66
CA THR A 115 -8.27 10.76 3.99
C THR A 115 -9.02 9.61 3.32
N ARG A 116 -8.82 9.38 2.01
CA ARG A 116 -9.52 8.29 1.31
C ARG A 116 -9.03 6.90 1.74
N ASN A 117 -7.71 6.73 1.98
CA ASN A 117 -7.18 5.46 2.47
C ASN A 117 -7.70 5.15 3.88
N MET A 118 -7.75 6.12 4.78
CA MET A 118 -8.28 5.93 6.13
C MET A 118 -9.78 5.65 6.13
N SER A 119 -10.55 6.31 5.25
CA SER A 119 -11.98 6.00 5.06
C SER A 119 -12.19 4.55 4.58
N ALA A 120 -11.40 4.11 3.59
CA ALA A 120 -11.44 2.73 3.12
C ALA A 120 -11.02 1.73 4.21
N LEU A 121 -9.96 2.03 4.96
CA LEU A 121 -9.52 1.17 6.07
C LEU A 121 -10.60 1.03 7.14
N GLN A 122 -11.28 2.12 7.52
CA GLN A 122 -12.36 2.05 8.50
C GLN A 122 -13.53 1.17 8.02
N GLN A 123 -13.89 1.24 6.73
CA GLN A 123 -14.92 0.36 6.16
C GLN A 123 -14.49 -1.11 6.19
N VAL A 124 -13.21 -1.38 5.87
CA VAL A 124 -12.62 -2.73 5.93
C VAL A 124 -12.66 -3.28 7.36
N LEU A 125 -12.25 -2.48 8.35
CA LEU A 125 -12.26 -2.89 9.76
C LEU A 125 -13.67 -3.21 10.26
N ASN A 126 -14.66 -2.41 9.86
CA ASN A 126 -16.06 -2.66 10.22
C ASN A 126 -16.62 -3.93 9.55
N LYS A 127 -16.31 -4.12 8.25
CA LYS A 127 -16.82 -5.26 7.46
C LYS A 127 -16.18 -6.59 7.88
N TYR A 128 -14.90 -6.56 8.25
CA TYR A 128 -14.08 -7.75 8.47
C TYR A 128 -13.53 -7.82 9.91
N ALA A 129 -14.32 -7.38 10.89
CA ALA A 129 -13.93 -7.42 12.29
C ALA A 129 -13.48 -8.82 12.73
N GLY A 130 -12.36 -8.91 13.44
CA GLY A 130 -11.79 -10.16 13.94
C GLY A 130 -11.04 -11.01 12.90
N LYS A 131 -10.89 -10.52 11.66
CA LYS A 131 -10.23 -11.24 10.56
C LYS A 131 -8.77 -10.85 10.37
N ASN A 132 -8.02 -11.74 9.70
CA ASN A 132 -6.68 -11.44 9.18
C ASN A 132 -6.79 -11.08 7.70
N ILE A 133 -6.39 -9.88 7.34
CA ILE A 133 -6.66 -9.26 6.05
C ILE A 133 -5.34 -8.90 5.37
N VAL A 134 -5.21 -9.20 4.09
CA VAL A 134 -4.13 -8.67 3.23
C VAL A 134 -4.67 -7.55 2.36
N VAL A 135 -3.91 -6.48 2.20
CA VAL A 135 -4.24 -5.35 1.32
C VAL A 135 -3.07 -5.05 0.40
N GLY A 136 -3.21 -5.32 -0.89
CA GLY A 136 -2.28 -4.86 -1.91
C GLY A 136 -2.34 -3.34 -2.07
N SER A 137 -1.20 -2.66 -1.87
CA SER A 137 -1.11 -1.21 -1.78
C SER A 137 0.18 -0.66 -2.41
N HIS A 138 0.50 0.60 -2.11
CA HIS A 138 1.56 1.38 -2.74
C HIS A 138 2.41 2.12 -1.71
N GLY A 139 3.59 2.61 -2.15
CA GLY A 139 4.54 3.24 -1.24
C GLY A 139 3.99 4.48 -0.56
N THR A 140 3.48 5.45 -1.31
CA THR A 140 2.98 6.71 -0.73
C THR A 140 1.67 6.48 0.02
N ALA A 141 0.73 5.74 -0.56
CA ALA A 141 -0.55 5.44 0.07
C ALA A 141 -0.36 4.79 1.45
N LEU A 142 0.48 3.74 1.54
CA LEU A 142 0.78 3.07 2.81
C LEU A 142 1.50 3.99 3.80
N SER A 143 2.47 4.77 3.33
CA SER A 143 3.21 5.71 4.21
C SER A 143 2.30 6.79 4.79
N THR A 144 1.27 7.23 4.06
CA THR A 144 0.27 8.19 4.61
C THR A 144 -0.62 7.53 5.67
N ILE A 145 -0.95 6.23 5.54
CA ILE A 145 -1.66 5.49 6.59
C ILE A 145 -0.81 5.41 7.87
N ILE A 146 0.48 5.08 7.73
CA ILE A 146 1.39 5.03 8.89
C ILE A 146 1.48 6.42 9.56
N ASN A 147 1.68 7.48 8.77
CA ASN A 147 1.74 8.86 9.28
C ASN A 147 0.46 9.28 10.02
N TYR A 148 -0.72 8.76 9.64
CA TYR A 148 -1.96 9.04 10.35
C TYR A 148 -1.91 8.59 11.82
N TYR A 149 -1.28 7.46 12.10
CA TYR A 149 -1.14 6.91 13.45
C TYR A 149 0.14 7.39 14.16
N ASP A 150 1.19 7.68 13.39
CA ASP A 150 2.47 8.17 13.90
C ASP A 150 2.95 9.36 13.07
N HIS A 151 2.61 10.57 13.53
CA HIS A 151 2.97 11.83 12.87
C HIS A 151 4.47 12.11 12.82
N SER A 152 5.32 11.33 13.50
CA SER A 152 6.78 11.45 13.39
C SER A 152 7.31 10.92 12.05
N ILE A 153 6.54 10.05 11.37
CA ILE A 153 6.88 9.50 10.06
C ILE A 153 6.74 10.59 8.98
N GLY A 154 7.83 10.91 8.31
CA GLY A 154 7.88 11.97 7.33
C GLY A 154 8.69 11.63 6.09
N TYR A 155 9.16 12.67 5.37
CA TYR A 155 9.93 12.52 4.14
C TYR A 155 11.14 11.59 4.28
N ASN A 156 11.92 11.75 5.35
CA ASN A 156 13.14 10.96 5.55
C ASN A 156 12.85 9.46 5.73
N ASP A 157 11.73 9.10 6.32
CA ASP A 157 11.32 7.72 6.51
C ASP A 157 10.80 7.14 5.19
N PHE A 158 10.01 7.92 4.45
CA PHE A 158 9.60 7.58 3.08
C PHE A 158 10.81 7.32 2.17
N GLU A 159 11.87 8.16 2.23
CA GLU A 159 13.10 7.98 1.45
C GLU A 159 13.80 6.64 1.75
N LYS A 160 13.79 6.18 3.01
CA LYS A 160 14.39 4.89 3.39
C LYS A 160 13.66 3.71 2.71
N ILE A 161 12.33 3.79 2.62
CA ILE A 161 11.52 2.69 2.09
C ILE A 161 11.26 2.78 0.58
N LYS A 162 11.56 3.89 -0.08
CA LYS A 162 11.17 4.12 -1.47
C LYS A 162 11.63 3.03 -2.45
N ASN A 163 12.75 2.37 -2.15
CA ASN A 163 13.32 1.29 -2.96
C ASN A 163 13.03 -0.11 -2.37
N VAL A 164 12.34 -0.22 -1.25
CA VAL A 164 11.96 -1.51 -0.65
C VAL A 164 10.68 -2.02 -1.31
N MET A 165 10.81 -3.00 -2.19
CA MET A 165 9.69 -3.54 -2.97
C MET A 165 9.87 -5.05 -3.20
N PRO A 166 8.97 -5.91 -2.70
CA PRO A 166 7.79 -5.58 -1.88
C PRO A 166 8.13 -5.16 -0.45
N TRP A 167 7.19 -4.50 0.24
CA TRP A 167 7.31 -4.10 1.64
C TRP A 167 5.99 -4.40 2.37
N ILE A 168 6.07 -4.99 3.57
CA ILE A 168 4.89 -5.38 4.36
C ILE A 168 4.89 -4.65 5.68
N VAL A 169 3.72 -4.08 6.01
CA VAL A 169 3.45 -3.47 7.32
C VAL A 169 2.19 -4.11 7.91
N GLU A 170 2.35 -4.67 9.09
CA GLU A 170 1.26 -5.25 9.88
C GLU A 170 0.68 -4.20 10.81
N PHE A 171 -0.64 -4.03 10.75
CA PHE A 171 -1.42 -3.26 11.71
C PHE A 171 -2.30 -4.20 12.53
N VAL A 172 -2.36 -3.99 13.83
CA VAL A 172 -3.29 -4.71 14.70
C VAL A 172 -4.27 -3.73 15.32
N PHE A 173 -5.53 -4.07 15.22
CA PHE A 173 -6.65 -3.28 15.75
C PHE A 173 -7.38 -4.08 16.85
N ASP A 174 -7.79 -3.37 17.89
CA ASP A 174 -8.67 -3.93 18.92
C ASP A 174 -10.14 -4.02 18.46
N GLU A 175 -11.04 -4.37 19.36
CA GLU A 175 -12.47 -4.52 19.08
C GLU A 175 -13.17 -3.20 18.79
N GLU A 176 -12.60 -2.08 19.24
CA GLU A 176 -13.08 -0.71 19.00
C GLU A 176 -12.45 -0.07 17.74
N THR A 177 -11.74 -0.87 16.95
CA THR A 177 -10.98 -0.45 15.76
C THR A 177 -9.84 0.55 16.03
N LYS A 178 -9.34 0.60 17.26
CA LYS A 178 -8.17 1.38 17.61
C LYS A 178 -6.90 0.64 17.19
N CYS A 179 -6.00 1.32 16.49
CA CYS A 179 -4.69 0.76 16.16
C CYS A 179 -3.84 0.62 17.43
N ILE A 180 -3.44 -0.60 17.76
CA ILE A 180 -2.65 -0.93 18.95
C ILE A 180 -1.22 -1.37 18.63
N MET A 181 -0.93 -1.68 17.36
CA MET A 181 0.41 -2.03 16.90
C MET A 181 0.58 -1.73 15.42
N ILE A 182 1.73 -1.19 15.06
CA ILE A 182 2.24 -1.10 13.68
C ILE A 182 3.62 -1.74 13.67
N LYS A 183 3.85 -2.67 12.75
CA LYS A 183 5.11 -3.40 12.64
C LYS A 183 5.51 -3.59 11.18
N GLU A 184 6.69 -3.13 10.83
CA GLU A 184 7.32 -3.41 9.55
C GLU A 184 7.95 -4.81 9.55
N HIS A 185 7.91 -5.48 8.40
CA HIS A 185 8.50 -6.79 8.20
C HIS A 185 9.54 -6.74 7.08
N ASP A 186 10.74 -7.20 7.40
CA ASP A 186 11.81 -7.40 6.43
C ASP A 186 11.57 -8.71 5.66
N LEU A 187 11.64 -8.64 4.34
CA LEU A 187 11.45 -9.77 3.44
C LEU A 187 12.75 -10.24 2.76
N PHE A 188 13.87 -9.51 2.94
CA PHE A 188 15.13 -9.76 2.26
C PHE A 188 16.25 -10.18 3.21
#